data_7507365514298b78daca3b9ec7069f99
#
_entry.id   7507365514298b78daca3b9ec7069f99
#
_cell.length_a   1.000
_cell.length_b   1.000
_cell.length_c   1.000
_cell.angle_alpha   90.00
_cell.angle_beta   90.00
_cell.angle_gamma   90.00
#
_symmetry.space_group_name_H-M   'P 1'
#
loop_
_entity.id
_entity.type
_entity.pdbx_description
1 polymer ?
#
loop_
_entity_poly.entity_id
_entity_poly.type
_entity_poly.pdbx_seq_one_letter_code
_entity_poly.pdbx_strand_id
1 'polypeptide(L)'
;MKNHPEVQQDPAFQKIVATSNGLAKATSTLNNSQQQLTQGAKKLTDGQHKIEEGMNTFGVKLNEATAGTKKIADGASNLADGFTKWGNGFTSLQEGVNQLASGGTELNNGASKLTNGLVKLDDGAKELSTKLGEGAEKIADVRNDDARNTMFSEPVQLVKSTVSDVPNYGSGIAPYFLSLAFYVGGIMASNILPLGRRQNMKVSGTVHFINKLGLVYLIGLIQALLVDVVVLGVMKLEVASVPLFVLSSIVISFTFMTFILMLVTVFGLVGKFLAVTLLVLQLATSGGTFPGELNIAVLSKIGQFLPMSHSLRGLQDVISLGDWSQLQMQILILLCYLVVAGGIAWVTSHIQHRETNAEQVS
;
A
#
# COMPACT_ATOMS: atom_id res chain seq x y z
N MET A 1 49.35 -23.38 -87.40
CA MET A 1 50.32 -22.73 -86.47
C MET A 1 51.51 -23.63 -86.11
N LYS A 2 51.48 -24.93 -86.33
CA LYS A 2 52.62 -25.84 -86.06
C LYS A 2 53.77 -25.81 -87.10
N ASN A 3 53.64 -25.16 -88.30
CA ASN A 3 54.55 -25.23 -89.42
C ASN A 3 55.41 -23.99 -89.64
N HIS A 4 55.37 -22.96 -88.75
CA HIS A 4 56.21 -21.77 -88.88
C HIS A 4 56.75 -21.34 -87.48
N PRO A 5 57.78 -22.00 -87.01
CA PRO A 5 58.40 -21.70 -85.69
C PRO A 5 58.97 -20.27 -85.60
N GLU A 6 59.40 -19.70 -86.74
CA GLU A 6 59.89 -18.32 -86.86
C GLU A 6 58.85 -17.26 -86.45
N VAL A 7 57.55 -17.51 -86.73
CA VAL A 7 56.51 -16.59 -86.41
C VAL A 7 56.24 -16.60 -84.87
N GLN A 8 56.53 -17.71 -84.21
CA GLN A 8 56.35 -17.79 -82.73
C GLN A 8 57.47 -17.01 -81.97
N GLN A 9 58.60 -16.79 -82.60
CA GLN A 9 59.73 -16.03 -82.05
C GLN A 9 59.70 -14.54 -82.42
N ASP A 10 58.77 -14.15 -83.37
CA ASP A 10 58.65 -12.77 -83.74
C ASP A 10 58.13 -11.92 -82.49
N PRO A 11 58.89 -10.88 -82.11
CA PRO A 11 58.51 -10.03 -80.98
C PRO A 11 57.16 -9.36 -81.17
N ALA A 12 56.77 -9.04 -82.42
CA ALA A 12 55.41 -8.46 -82.70
C ALA A 12 54.29 -9.47 -82.49
N PHE A 13 54.51 -10.75 -82.93
CA PHE A 13 53.53 -11.83 -82.70
C PHE A 13 53.40 -12.15 -81.19
N GLN A 14 54.52 -12.25 -80.50
CA GLN A 14 54.47 -12.44 -79.02
C GLN A 14 53.73 -11.30 -78.31
N LYS A 15 53.90 -10.10 -78.75
CA LYS A 15 53.19 -8.93 -78.22
C LYS A 15 51.70 -9.00 -78.50
N ILE A 16 51.28 -9.43 -79.69
CA ILE A 16 49.86 -9.67 -80.06
C ILE A 16 49.24 -10.76 -79.17
N VAL A 17 49.97 -11.88 -78.99
CA VAL A 17 49.44 -12.98 -78.09
C VAL A 17 49.34 -12.50 -76.65
N ALA A 18 50.34 -11.81 -76.15
CA ALA A 18 50.28 -11.25 -74.80
C ALA A 18 49.15 -10.24 -74.65
N THR A 19 48.91 -9.36 -75.60
CA THR A 19 47.80 -8.41 -75.62
C THR A 19 46.45 -9.12 -75.71
N SER A 20 46.35 -10.17 -76.60
CA SER A 20 45.13 -11.00 -76.71
C SER A 20 44.79 -11.73 -75.38
N ASN A 21 45.84 -12.32 -74.76
CA ASN A 21 45.67 -12.97 -73.46
C ASN A 21 45.30 -11.94 -72.37
N GLY A 22 45.88 -10.76 -72.42
CA GLY A 22 45.54 -9.65 -71.54
C GLY A 22 44.07 -9.22 -71.72
N LEU A 23 43.62 -9.10 -73.00
CA LEU A 23 42.25 -8.76 -73.33
C LEU A 23 41.27 -9.86 -72.89
N ALA A 24 41.63 -11.13 -73.10
CA ALA A 24 40.81 -12.25 -72.63
C ALA A 24 40.62 -12.24 -71.08
N LYS A 25 41.74 -11.98 -70.38
CA LYS A 25 41.68 -11.85 -68.91
C LYS A 25 40.91 -10.64 -68.49
N ALA A 26 41.06 -9.51 -69.18
CA ALA A 26 40.21 -8.28 -68.86
C ALA A 26 38.76 -8.52 -69.14
N THR A 27 38.41 -9.22 -70.28
CA THR A 27 37.00 -9.60 -70.57
C THR A 27 36.44 -10.52 -69.53
N SER A 28 37.16 -11.51 -69.07
CA SER A 28 36.72 -12.42 -67.98
C SER A 28 36.52 -11.65 -66.68
N THR A 29 37.45 -10.74 -66.35
CA THR A 29 37.32 -9.89 -65.19
C THR A 29 36.07 -8.97 -65.29
N LEU A 30 35.86 -8.37 -66.47
CA LEU A 30 34.65 -7.53 -66.72
C LEU A 30 33.36 -8.35 -66.58
N ASN A 31 33.29 -9.57 -67.13
CA ASN A 31 32.14 -10.44 -66.99
C ASN A 31 31.82 -10.82 -65.53
N ASN A 32 32.85 -11.15 -64.78
CA ASN A 32 32.69 -11.41 -63.34
C ASN A 32 32.22 -10.17 -62.59
N SER A 33 32.77 -9.00 -62.92
CA SER A 33 32.31 -7.72 -62.32
C SER A 33 30.86 -7.40 -62.67
N GLN A 34 30.45 -7.69 -63.94
CA GLN A 34 29.08 -7.53 -64.41
C GLN A 34 28.08 -8.48 -63.67
N GLN A 35 28.52 -9.72 -63.43
CA GLN A 35 27.72 -10.68 -62.64
C GLN A 35 27.57 -10.18 -61.17
N GLN A 36 28.66 -9.70 -60.58
CA GLN A 36 28.60 -9.13 -59.24
C GLN A 36 27.71 -7.90 -59.18
N LEU A 37 27.74 -7.02 -60.20
CA LEU A 37 26.86 -5.85 -60.27
C LEU A 37 25.39 -6.28 -60.41
N THR A 38 25.11 -7.30 -61.23
CA THR A 38 23.76 -7.82 -61.39
C THR A 38 23.24 -8.42 -60.10
N GLN A 39 24.05 -9.18 -59.39
CA GLN A 39 23.72 -9.71 -58.07
C GLN A 39 23.51 -8.59 -57.06
N GLY A 40 24.35 -7.55 -57.08
CA GLY A 40 24.21 -6.37 -56.25
C GLY A 40 22.92 -5.61 -56.55
N ALA A 41 22.57 -5.42 -57.81
CA ALA A 41 21.32 -4.80 -58.24
C ALA A 41 20.08 -5.58 -57.74
N LYS A 42 20.13 -6.92 -57.86
CA LYS A 42 19.05 -7.77 -57.32
C LYS A 42 18.90 -7.65 -55.81
N LYS A 43 20.02 -7.69 -55.08
CA LYS A 43 19.98 -7.46 -53.60
C LYS A 43 19.43 -6.07 -53.24
N LEU A 44 19.74 -5.05 -54.05
CA LEU A 44 19.22 -3.71 -53.87
C LEU A 44 17.69 -3.68 -54.06
N THR A 45 17.17 -4.33 -55.12
CA THR A 45 15.73 -4.43 -55.36
C THR A 45 15.01 -5.20 -54.27
N ASP A 46 15.56 -6.30 -53.80
CA ASP A 46 15.03 -7.06 -52.66
C ASP A 46 15.04 -6.21 -51.38
N GLY A 47 16.10 -5.41 -51.19
CA GLY A 47 16.20 -4.43 -50.11
C GLY A 47 15.15 -3.34 -50.20
N GLN A 48 14.87 -2.82 -51.41
CA GLN A 48 13.82 -1.81 -51.64
C GLN A 48 12.42 -2.36 -51.29
N HIS A 49 12.08 -3.59 -51.73
CA HIS A 49 10.80 -4.21 -51.34
C HIS A 49 10.64 -4.37 -49.81
N LYS A 50 11.70 -4.79 -49.12
CA LYS A 50 11.69 -4.89 -47.66
C LYS A 50 11.50 -3.54 -46.99
N ILE A 51 12.07 -2.47 -47.54
CA ILE A 51 11.90 -1.11 -47.05
C ILE A 51 10.43 -0.67 -47.28
N GLU A 52 9.85 -0.96 -48.46
CA GLU A 52 8.47 -0.63 -48.76
C GLU A 52 7.47 -1.33 -47.81
N GLU A 53 7.63 -2.64 -47.59
CA GLU A 53 6.86 -3.41 -46.62
C GLU A 53 7.04 -2.86 -45.20
N GLY A 54 8.29 -2.53 -44.85
CA GLY A 54 8.59 -1.91 -43.55
C GLY A 54 7.92 -0.55 -43.38
N MET A 55 7.93 0.28 -44.43
CA MET A 55 7.25 1.59 -44.41
C MET A 55 5.73 1.47 -44.29
N ASN A 56 5.12 0.52 -44.99
CA ASN A 56 3.69 0.25 -44.83
C ASN A 56 3.34 -0.20 -43.41
N THR A 57 4.12 -1.13 -42.87
CA THR A 57 3.98 -1.57 -41.46
C THR A 57 4.18 -0.41 -40.51
N PHE A 58 5.17 0.42 -40.74
CA PHE A 58 5.43 1.62 -39.94
C PHE A 58 4.25 2.62 -40.02
N GLY A 59 3.65 2.82 -41.20
CA GLY A 59 2.46 3.67 -41.36
C GLY A 59 1.26 3.19 -40.53
N VAL A 60 1.00 1.87 -40.54
CA VAL A 60 -0.05 1.29 -39.69
C VAL A 60 0.25 1.51 -38.20
N LYS A 61 1.49 1.24 -37.80
CA LYS A 61 1.90 1.43 -36.39
C LYS A 61 1.87 2.90 -35.96
N LEU A 62 2.18 3.82 -36.87
CA LEU A 62 2.08 5.26 -36.59
C LEU A 62 0.62 5.69 -36.38
N ASN A 63 -0.33 5.15 -37.16
CA ASN A 63 -1.76 5.41 -36.95
C ASN A 63 -2.25 4.84 -35.61
N GLU A 64 -1.83 3.64 -35.25
CA GLU A 64 -2.10 3.05 -33.93
C GLU A 64 -1.53 3.92 -32.81
N ALA A 65 -0.28 4.37 -32.95
CA ALA A 65 0.37 5.27 -32.00
C ALA A 65 -0.34 6.61 -31.87
N THR A 66 -0.82 7.18 -32.99
CA THR A 66 -1.58 8.44 -32.99
C THR A 66 -2.90 8.26 -32.26
N ALA A 67 -3.62 7.16 -32.48
CA ALA A 67 -4.83 6.85 -31.74
C ALA A 67 -4.55 6.64 -30.24
N GLY A 68 -3.43 5.99 -29.91
CA GLY A 68 -2.95 5.84 -28.55
C GLY A 68 -2.62 7.19 -27.89
N THR A 69 -1.94 8.07 -28.62
CA THR A 69 -1.60 9.43 -28.14
C THR A 69 -2.86 10.24 -27.84
N LYS A 70 -3.90 10.13 -28.68
CA LYS A 70 -5.16 10.80 -28.43
C LYS A 70 -5.81 10.30 -27.12
N LYS A 71 -5.84 8.99 -26.90
CA LYS A 71 -6.34 8.43 -25.63
C LYS A 71 -5.52 8.87 -24.42
N ILE A 72 -4.20 9.01 -24.58
CA ILE A 72 -3.33 9.54 -23.52
C ILE A 72 -3.66 11.01 -23.26
N ALA A 73 -3.88 11.82 -24.31
CA ALA A 73 -4.25 13.23 -24.17
C ALA A 73 -5.59 13.40 -23.42
N ASP A 74 -6.61 12.60 -23.80
CA ASP A 74 -7.90 12.60 -23.12
C ASP A 74 -7.75 12.15 -21.64
N GLY A 75 -6.93 11.12 -21.39
CA GLY A 75 -6.59 10.69 -20.04
C GLY A 75 -5.84 11.74 -19.23
N ALA A 76 -4.91 12.45 -19.86
CA ALA A 76 -4.16 13.54 -19.24
C ALA A 76 -5.08 14.73 -18.87
N SER A 77 -6.06 15.06 -19.74
CA SER A 77 -7.06 16.08 -19.43
C SER A 77 -7.91 15.70 -18.21
N ASN A 78 -8.41 14.46 -18.16
CA ASN A 78 -9.16 13.95 -17.01
C ASN A 78 -8.31 13.94 -15.73
N LEU A 79 -7.03 13.63 -15.85
CA LEU A 79 -6.10 13.66 -14.74
C LEU A 79 -5.86 15.11 -14.26
N ALA A 80 -5.73 16.07 -15.17
CA ALA A 80 -5.59 17.48 -14.83
C ALA A 80 -6.81 18.01 -14.06
N ASP A 81 -8.02 17.63 -14.49
CA ASP A 81 -9.25 17.96 -13.77
C ASP A 81 -9.28 17.32 -12.37
N GLY A 82 -8.81 16.05 -12.27
CA GLY A 82 -8.64 15.35 -11.01
C GLY A 82 -7.64 16.07 -10.09
N PHE A 83 -6.51 16.50 -10.62
CA PHE A 83 -5.51 17.27 -9.86
C PHE A 83 -6.04 18.62 -9.38
N THR A 84 -6.85 19.31 -10.19
CA THR A 84 -7.49 20.56 -9.77
C THR A 84 -8.42 20.35 -8.57
N LYS A 85 -9.25 19.30 -8.64
CA LYS A 85 -10.15 18.93 -7.53
C LYS A 85 -9.35 18.53 -6.29
N TRP A 86 -8.27 17.76 -6.49
CA TRP A 86 -7.38 17.35 -5.41
C TRP A 86 -6.65 18.55 -4.79
N GLY A 87 -6.19 19.49 -5.61
CA GLY A 87 -5.56 20.73 -5.15
C GLY A 87 -6.49 21.57 -4.26
N ASN A 88 -7.76 21.69 -4.66
CA ASN A 88 -8.77 22.38 -3.83
C ASN A 88 -8.98 21.65 -2.48
N GLY A 89 -9.02 20.31 -2.50
CA GLY A 89 -9.09 19.51 -1.28
C GLY A 89 -7.83 19.69 -0.40
N PHE A 90 -6.67 19.80 -1.01
CA PHE A 90 -5.42 20.06 -0.28
C PHE A 90 -5.39 21.44 0.37
N THR A 91 -5.91 22.46 -0.31
CA THR A 91 -6.06 23.79 0.28
C THR A 91 -6.96 23.76 1.52
N SER A 92 -8.12 23.06 1.43
CA SER A 92 -9.00 22.89 2.58
C SER A 92 -8.33 22.12 3.74
N LEU A 93 -7.53 21.11 3.41
CA LEU A 93 -6.73 20.38 4.41
C LEU A 93 -5.69 21.30 5.08
N GLN A 94 -5.02 22.15 4.30
CA GLN A 94 -4.06 23.13 4.82
C GLN A 94 -4.72 24.13 5.77
N GLU A 95 -5.93 24.60 5.43
CA GLU A 95 -6.71 25.46 6.31
C GLU A 95 -7.08 24.72 7.62
N GLY A 96 -7.49 23.46 7.52
CA GLY A 96 -7.75 22.62 8.68
C GLY A 96 -6.51 22.38 9.57
N VAL A 97 -5.34 22.19 8.96
CA VAL A 97 -4.06 22.06 9.69
C VAL A 97 -3.69 23.36 10.39
N ASN A 98 -3.90 24.52 9.74
CA ASN A 98 -3.67 25.82 10.37
C ASN A 98 -4.61 26.06 11.56
N GLN A 99 -5.88 25.68 11.43
CA GLN A 99 -6.83 25.74 12.55
C GLN A 99 -6.42 24.80 13.70
N LEU A 100 -5.93 23.59 13.37
CA LEU A 100 -5.42 22.65 14.36
C LEU A 100 -4.18 23.19 15.07
N ALA A 101 -3.25 23.82 14.33
CA ALA A 101 -2.07 24.46 14.92
C ALA A 101 -2.45 25.62 15.86
N SER A 102 -3.45 26.43 15.46
CA SER A 102 -3.97 27.49 16.34
C SER A 102 -4.62 26.92 17.58
N GLY A 103 -5.46 25.89 17.44
CA GLY A 103 -6.07 25.18 18.56
C GLY A 103 -5.04 24.52 19.48
N GLY A 104 -3.96 23.97 18.91
CA GLY A 104 -2.81 23.45 19.67
C GLY A 104 -2.11 24.52 20.50
N THR A 105 -1.98 25.73 19.94
CA THR A 105 -1.41 26.87 20.67
C THR A 105 -2.34 27.32 21.82
N GLU A 106 -3.62 27.36 21.57
CA GLU A 106 -4.61 27.68 22.62
C GLU A 106 -4.62 26.65 23.73
N LEU A 107 -4.54 25.37 23.37
CA LEU A 107 -4.43 24.26 24.33
C LEU A 107 -3.15 24.36 25.17
N ASN A 108 -2.02 24.66 24.55
CA ASN A 108 -0.75 24.88 25.26
C ASN A 108 -0.84 26.06 26.24
N ASN A 109 -1.46 27.15 25.80
CA ASN A 109 -1.72 28.30 26.65
C ASN A 109 -2.67 27.96 27.82
N GLY A 110 -3.69 27.17 27.57
CA GLY A 110 -4.61 26.63 28.56
C GLY A 110 -3.89 25.74 29.56
N ALA A 111 -3.05 24.82 29.10
CA ALA A 111 -2.22 23.96 29.95
C ALA A 111 -1.26 24.76 30.82
N SER A 112 -0.65 25.81 30.25
CA SER A 112 0.24 26.71 31.01
C SER A 112 -0.52 27.47 32.10
N LYS A 113 -1.74 27.95 31.79
CA LYS A 113 -2.60 28.59 32.81
C LYS A 113 -3.01 27.61 33.91
N LEU A 114 -3.31 26.36 33.55
CA LEU A 114 -3.64 25.29 34.50
C LEU A 114 -2.44 24.99 35.39
N THR A 115 -1.24 24.85 34.81
CA THR A 115 0.00 24.62 35.56
C THR A 115 0.25 25.76 36.56
N ASN A 116 0.10 27.01 36.13
CA ASN A 116 0.24 28.16 37.01
C ASN A 116 -0.85 28.19 38.11
N GLY A 117 -2.06 27.74 37.76
CA GLY A 117 -3.15 27.58 38.74
C GLY A 117 -2.84 26.51 39.79
N LEU A 118 -2.26 25.38 39.37
CA LEU A 118 -1.84 24.31 40.27
C LEU A 118 -0.72 24.73 41.18
N VAL A 119 0.27 25.51 40.70
CA VAL A 119 1.33 26.07 41.52
C VAL A 119 0.73 27.00 42.59
N LYS A 120 -0.20 27.89 42.21
CA LYS A 120 -0.86 28.76 43.19
C LYS A 120 -1.69 27.98 44.21
N LEU A 121 -2.32 26.86 43.78
CA LEU A 121 -3.06 25.97 44.67
C LEU A 121 -2.13 25.25 45.63
N ASP A 122 -0.95 24.80 45.16
CA ASP A 122 0.07 24.17 45.98
C ASP A 122 0.62 25.16 47.02
N ASP A 123 0.93 26.40 46.59
CA ASP A 123 1.38 27.46 47.48
C ASP A 123 0.32 27.82 48.53
N GLY A 124 -0.95 27.92 48.10
CA GLY A 124 -2.08 28.16 49.00
C GLY A 124 -2.33 27.00 49.98
N ALA A 125 -2.15 25.76 49.54
CA ALA A 125 -2.23 24.58 50.39
C ALA A 125 -1.11 24.52 51.42
N LYS A 126 0.12 24.89 51.02
CA LYS A 126 1.27 25.02 51.93
C LYS A 126 1.05 26.12 52.97
N GLU A 127 0.56 27.30 52.54
CA GLU A 127 0.24 28.40 53.44
C GLU A 127 -0.87 27.98 54.42
N LEU A 128 -1.93 27.29 53.95
CA LEU A 128 -2.99 26.76 54.80
C LEU A 128 -2.41 25.73 55.80
N SER A 129 -1.59 24.80 55.32
CA SER A 129 -0.91 23.81 56.18
C SER A 129 -0.07 24.45 57.25
N THR A 130 0.70 25.50 56.90
CA THR A 130 1.51 26.26 57.84
C THR A 130 0.63 26.97 58.90
N LYS A 131 -0.41 27.66 58.44
CA LYS A 131 -1.33 28.37 59.35
C LYS A 131 -2.15 27.42 60.24
N LEU A 132 -2.50 26.23 59.71
CA LEU A 132 -3.14 25.17 60.51
C LEU A 132 -2.14 24.57 61.50
N GLY A 133 -0.87 24.39 61.12
CA GLY A 133 0.21 23.96 62.02
C GLY A 133 0.40 24.96 63.16
N GLU A 134 0.53 26.25 62.84
CA GLU A 134 0.60 27.33 63.84
C GLU A 134 -0.67 27.38 64.73
N GLY A 135 -1.86 27.14 64.15
CA GLY A 135 -3.10 27.02 64.88
C GLY A 135 -3.13 25.79 65.80
N ALA A 136 -2.65 24.65 65.30
CA ALA A 136 -2.52 23.40 66.04
C ALA A 136 -1.53 23.53 67.23
N GLU A 137 -0.36 24.20 67.01
CA GLU A 137 0.56 24.49 68.09
C GLU A 137 -0.08 25.37 69.21
N LYS A 138 -0.88 26.32 68.79
CA LYS A 138 -1.68 27.14 69.76
C LYS A 138 -2.76 26.36 70.48
N ILE A 139 -3.23 25.25 69.93
CA ILE A 139 -4.23 24.35 70.52
C ILE A 139 -3.57 23.14 71.20
N ALA A 140 -2.31 22.81 70.86
CA ALA A 140 -1.60 21.65 71.41
C ALA A 140 -1.37 21.71 72.95
N ASP A 141 -1.56 22.88 73.51
CA ASP A 141 -1.64 23.02 74.96
C ASP A 141 -2.94 22.42 75.59
N VAL A 142 -3.84 21.89 74.73
CA VAL A 142 -5.16 21.41 75.23
C VAL A 142 -5.38 19.91 75.06
N ARG A 143 -4.80 19.19 74.03
CA ARG A 143 -4.84 17.71 73.90
C ARG A 143 -3.93 17.18 72.79
N ASN A 144 -3.01 16.31 73.13
CA ASN A 144 -2.15 15.56 72.25
C ASN A 144 -2.89 14.29 71.77
N ASP A 145 -3.38 14.25 70.53
CA ASP A 145 -3.99 13.07 69.91
C ASP A 145 -3.44 12.84 68.52
N ASP A 146 -2.58 11.80 68.35
CA ASP A 146 -1.82 11.49 67.12
C ASP A 146 -2.73 11.22 65.89
N ALA A 147 -3.96 10.76 66.12
CA ALA A 147 -4.90 10.52 65.06
C ALA A 147 -5.42 11.79 64.35
N ARG A 148 -5.44 12.94 65.06
CA ARG A 148 -5.78 14.25 64.49
C ARG A 148 -4.67 14.87 63.70
N ASN A 149 -3.43 14.67 64.08
CA ASN A 149 -2.27 15.21 63.37
C ASN A 149 -2.11 14.63 61.93
N THR A 150 -2.41 13.33 61.77
CA THR A 150 -2.38 12.67 60.46
C THR A 150 -3.51 13.16 59.54
N MET A 151 -4.68 13.46 60.08
CA MET A 151 -5.84 13.93 59.27
C MET A 151 -5.66 15.37 58.77
N PHE A 152 -4.84 16.20 59.47
CA PHE A 152 -4.55 17.57 59.04
C PHE A 152 -3.29 17.72 58.20
N SER A 153 -2.33 16.77 58.28
CA SER A 153 -1.11 16.80 57.47
C SER A 153 -1.25 16.21 56.06
N GLU A 154 -2.20 15.28 55.87
CA GLU A 154 -2.47 14.65 54.57
C GLU A 154 -3.97 14.62 54.25
N PRO A 155 -4.62 15.78 53.95
CA PRO A 155 -6.04 15.87 53.73
C PRO A 155 -6.53 15.22 52.45
N VAL A 156 -5.63 14.85 51.52
CA VAL A 156 -5.94 14.21 50.25
C VAL A 156 -4.94 13.12 49.92
N GLN A 157 -5.34 11.88 49.97
CA GLN A 157 -4.57 10.77 49.40
C GLN A 157 -4.84 10.68 47.89
N LEU A 158 -3.81 10.96 47.07
CA LEU A 158 -3.86 10.78 45.64
C LEU A 158 -3.72 9.29 45.32
N VAL A 159 -4.82 8.60 45.04
CA VAL A 159 -4.76 7.25 44.53
C VAL A 159 -4.47 7.32 43.03
N LYS A 160 -3.21 7.14 42.63
CA LYS A 160 -2.83 7.02 41.22
C LYS A 160 -3.25 5.63 40.74
N SER A 161 -4.35 5.56 40.00
CA SER A 161 -4.74 4.35 39.29
C SER A 161 -4.17 4.43 37.86
N THR A 162 -3.14 3.64 37.56
CA THR A 162 -2.65 3.44 36.20
C THR A 162 -3.43 2.30 35.56
N VAL A 163 -4.16 2.58 34.50
CA VAL A 163 -4.93 1.57 33.75
C VAL A 163 -4.01 0.72 32.90
N SER A 164 -2.92 1.28 32.38
CA SER A 164 -1.84 0.54 31.69
C SER A 164 -0.52 1.31 31.78
N ASP A 165 0.58 0.59 31.81
CA ASP A 165 1.91 1.17 31.76
C ASP A 165 2.44 1.06 30.33
N VAL A 166 2.42 2.17 29.58
CA VAL A 166 2.95 2.24 28.21
C VAL A 166 4.37 2.80 28.29
N PRO A 167 5.41 1.98 28.09
CA PRO A 167 6.80 2.38 28.39
C PRO A 167 7.28 3.56 27.54
N ASN A 168 6.77 3.71 26.32
CA ASN A 168 7.16 4.78 25.42
C ASN A 168 6.07 5.09 24.37
N TYR A 169 6.18 6.25 23.74
CA TYR A 169 5.25 6.71 22.72
C TYR A 169 5.14 5.73 21.52
N GLY A 170 6.24 5.07 21.15
CA GLY A 170 6.26 4.08 20.07
C GLY A 170 5.34 2.89 20.35
N SER A 171 5.36 2.36 21.56
CA SER A 171 4.48 1.26 22.00
C SER A 171 3.00 1.66 21.97
N GLY A 172 2.69 2.91 22.33
CA GLY A 172 1.32 3.43 22.31
C GLY A 172 0.73 3.58 20.90
N ILE A 173 1.56 3.94 19.92
CA ILE A 173 1.13 4.14 18.52
C ILE A 173 1.25 2.85 17.68
N ALA A 174 2.07 1.89 18.08
CA ALA A 174 2.32 0.67 17.35
C ALA A 174 1.03 -0.04 16.87
N PRO A 175 -0.01 -0.23 17.69
CA PRO A 175 -1.27 -0.86 17.27
C PRO A 175 -1.90 -0.21 16.03
N TYR A 176 -1.86 1.12 15.95
CA TYR A 176 -2.42 1.88 14.83
C TYR A 176 -1.64 1.63 13.55
N PHE A 177 -0.31 1.77 13.59
CA PHE A 177 0.52 1.55 12.40
C PHE A 177 0.51 0.09 11.93
N LEU A 178 0.41 -0.86 12.85
CA LEU A 178 0.29 -2.28 12.51
C LEU A 178 -1.03 -2.56 11.80
N SER A 179 -2.16 -2.08 12.31
CA SER A 179 -3.45 -2.20 11.64
C SER A 179 -3.43 -1.57 10.25
N LEU A 180 -2.83 -0.39 10.12
CA LEU A 180 -2.63 0.30 8.84
C LEU A 180 -1.79 -0.55 7.88
N ALA A 181 -0.65 -1.08 8.34
CA ALA A 181 0.26 -1.88 7.52
C ALA A 181 -0.44 -3.13 6.98
N PHE A 182 -1.22 -3.85 7.78
CA PHE A 182 -1.98 -5.02 7.35
C PHE A 182 -3.03 -4.67 6.28
N TYR A 183 -3.74 -3.57 6.46
CA TYR A 183 -4.74 -3.14 5.48
C TYR A 183 -4.11 -2.67 4.15
N VAL A 184 -3.07 -1.84 4.22
CA VAL A 184 -2.34 -1.35 3.04
C VAL A 184 -1.69 -2.50 2.29
N GLY A 185 -1.09 -3.47 2.99
CA GLY A 185 -0.54 -4.67 2.38
C GLY A 185 -1.60 -5.47 1.63
N GLY A 186 -2.82 -5.57 2.16
CA GLY A 186 -3.95 -6.17 1.46
C GLY A 186 -4.34 -5.43 0.18
N ILE A 187 -4.37 -4.08 0.20
CA ILE A 187 -4.60 -3.28 -1.01
C ILE A 187 -3.48 -3.54 -2.04
N MET A 188 -2.22 -3.54 -1.62
CA MET A 188 -1.08 -3.81 -2.52
C MET A 188 -1.18 -5.21 -3.13
N ALA A 189 -1.48 -6.23 -2.33
CA ALA A 189 -1.72 -7.58 -2.81
C ALA A 189 -2.85 -7.64 -3.84
N SER A 190 -3.95 -6.91 -3.62
CA SER A 190 -5.07 -6.86 -4.57
C SER A 190 -4.72 -6.23 -5.92
N ASN A 191 -3.68 -5.38 -5.97
CA ASN A 191 -3.20 -4.78 -7.22
C ASN A 191 -2.26 -5.70 -7.99
N ILE A 192 -1.45 -6.48 -7.29
CA ILE A 192 -0.49 -7.41 -7.89
C ILE A 192 -1.20 -8.70 -8.34
N LEU A 193 -2.14 -9.19 -7.52
CA LEU A 193 -2.85 -10.42 -7.79
C LEU A 193 -4.00 -10.19 -8.78
N PRO A 194 -4.20 -11.10 -9.75
CA PRO A 194 -5.32 -11.05 -10.67
C PRO A 194 -6.61 -11.52 -9.97
N LEU A 195 -7.08 -10.75 -8.98
CA LEU A 195 -8.29 -11.06 -8.20
C LEU A 195 -9.59 -10.76 -8.97
N GLY A 196 -9.51 -10.05 -10.10
CA GLY A 196 -10.65 -9.74 -10.96
C GLY A 196 -11.27 -10.95 -11.64
N ARG A 197 -12.38 -10.71 -12.34
CA ARG A 197 -13.11 -11.71 -13.15
C ARG A 197 -12.17 -12.21 -14.28
N ARG A 198 -11.83 -13.50 -14.31
CA ARG A 198 -11.18 -14.14 -15.47
C ARG A 198 -12.26 -14.75 -16.37
N GLN A 199 -12.37 -14.26 -17.58
CA GLN A 199 -13.13 -14.89 -18.66
C GLN A 199 -12.35 -16.12 -19.13
N ASN A 200 -13.05 -17.24 -19.42
CA ASN A 200 -12.50 -18.49 -19.99
C ASN A 200 -11.84 -19.51 -19.06
N MET A 201 -12.35 -19.75 -17.86
CA MET A 201 -11.95 -20.95 -17.12
C MET A 201 -13.09 -21.98 -17.06
N LYS A 202 -12.83 -23.22 -17.54
CA LYS A 202 -13.72 -24.42 -17.41
C LYS A 202 -13.77 -24.96 -15.97
N VAL A 203 -13.65 -24.11 -14.95
CA VAL A 203 -13.54 -24.50 -13.55
C VAL A 203 -14.72 -23.92 -12.78
N SER A 204 -15.35 -24.70 -11.90
CA SER A 204 -16.48 -24.26 -11.07
C SER A 204 -16.17 -22.96 -10.31
N GLY A 205 -17.16 -22.06 -10.18
CA GLY A 205 -17.02 -20.80 -9.44
C GLY A 205 -16.51 -20.98 -8.01
N THR A 206 -16.90 -22.05 -7.34
CA THR A 206 -16.41 -22.40 -5.99
C THR A 206 -14.92 -22.74 -5.99
N VAL A 207 -14.44 -23.56 -6.94
CA VAL A 207 -13.01 -23.91 -7.04
C VAL A 207 -12.18 -22.66 -7.37
N HIS A 208 -12.70 -21.80 -8.23
CA HIS A 208 -12.03 -20.53 -8.55
C HIS A 208 -11.93 -19.60 -7.32
N PHE A 209 -13.01 -19.51 -6.53
CA PHE A 209 -13.00 -18.76 -5.27
C PHE A 209 -12.01 -19.34 -4.26
N ILE A 210 -12.01 -20.66 -4.03
CA ILE A 210 -11.08 -21.32 -3.09
C ILE A 210 -9.63 -21.09 -3.50
N ASN A 211 -9.30 -21.16 -4.78
CA ASN A 211 -7.95 -20.90 -5.27
C ASN A 211 -7.52 -19.43 -5.03
N LYS A 212 -8.43 -18.47 -5.26
CA LYS A 212 -8.16 -17.06 -4.94
C LYS A 212 -7.98 -16.86 -3.45
N LEU A 213 -8.86 -17.43 -2.64
CA LEU A 213 -8.81 -17.34 -1.18
C LEU A 213 -7.52 -17.95 -0.62
N GLY A 214 -7.13 -19.12 -1.12
CA GLY A 214 -5.88 -19.77 -0.74
C GLY A 214 -4.65 -18.92 -1.04
N LEU A 215 -4.61 -18.31 -2.25
CA LEU A 215 -3.52 -17.42 -2.63
C LEU A 215 -3.46 -16.16 -1.75
N VAL A 216 -4.62 -15.56 -1.49
CA VAL A 216 -4.76 -14.38 -0.64
C VAL A 216 -4.33 -14.69 0.80
N TYR A 217 -4.71 -15.87 1.33
CA TYR A 217 -4.30 -16.26 2.67
C TYR A 217 -2.82 -16.63 2.78
N LEU A 218 -2.25 -17.23 1.73
CA LEU A 218 -0.80 -17.46 1.70
C LEU A 218 -0.02 -16.15 1.80
N ILE A 219 -0.42 -15.14 1.02
CA ILE A 219 0.21 -13.81 1.06
C ILE A 219 -0.06 -13.13 2.40
N GLY A 220 -1.29 -13.22 2.91
CA GLY A 220 -1.64 -12.68 4.22
C GLY A 220 -0.84 -13.29 5.36
N LEU A 221 -0.57 -14.59 5.31
CA LEU A 221 0.28 -15.27 6.29
C LEU A 221 1.73 -14.79 6.20
N ILE A 222 2.29 -14.72 4.99
CA ILE A 222 3.66 -14.21 4.78
C ILE A 222 3.77 -12.78 5.28
N GLN A 223 2.79 -11.93 4.97
CA GLN A 223 2.73 -10.55 5.43
C GLN A 223 2.70 -10.47 6.96
N ALA A 224 1.84 -11.26 7.63
CA ALA A 224 1.73 -11.25 9.08
C ALA A 224 3.06 -11.66 9.74
N LEU A 225 3.64 -12.78 9.31
CA LEU A 225 4.90 -13.26 9.85
C LEU A 225 6.07 -12.28 9.60
N LEU A 226 6.11 -11.64 8.43
CA LEU A 226 7.14 -10.65 8.13
C LEU A 226 7.02 -9.43 9.05
N VAL A 227 5.81 -8.92 9.25
CA VAL A 227 5.55 -7.80 10.17
C VAL A 227 5.92 -8.20 11.59
N ASP A 228 5.53 -9.40 12.05
CA ASP A 228 5.83 -9.89 13.38
C ASP A 228 7.36 -10.02 13.62
N VAL A 229 8.09 -10.54 12.64
CA VAL A 229 9.57 -10.63 12.72
C VAL A 229 10.20 -9.25 12.82
N VAL A 230 9.72 -8.27 12.06
CA VAL A 230 10.24 -6.89 12.11
C VAL A 230 9.91 -6.25 13.46
N VAL A 231 8.68 -6.38 13.92
CA VAL A 231 8.21 -5.69 15.13
C VAL A 231 8.82 -6.29 16.38
N LEU A 232 8.82 -7.62 16.50
CA LEU A 232 9.35 -8.32 17.68
C LEU A 232 10.87 -8.47 17.61
N GLY A 233 11.43 -8.74 16.41
CA GLY A 233 12.86 -9.04 16.26
C GLY A 233 13.72 -7.78 16.09
N VAL A 234 13.33 -6.86 15.18
CA VAL A 234 14.13 -5.67 14.85
C VAL A 234 13.79 -4.51 15.78
N MET A 235 12.48 -4.20 15.91
CA MET A 235 12.03 -3.07 16.75
C MET A 235 12.00 -3.41 18.24
N LYS A 236 12.06 -4.71 18.59
CA LYS A 236 12.02 -5.22 19.98
C LYS A 236 10.83 -4.65 20.76
N LEU A 237 9.67 -4.60 20.13
CA LEU A 237 8.44 -4.17 20.79
C LEU A 237 8.09 -5.16 21.90
N GLU A 238 7.96 -4.66 23.11
CA GLU A 238 7.49 -5.46 24.25
C GLU A 238 5.98 -5.68 24.11
N VAL A 239 5.57 -6.94 24.13
CA VAL A 239 4.16 -7.37 24.05
C VAL A 239 3.82 -8.25 25.24
N ALA A 240 2.58 -8.18 25.72
CA ALA A 240 2.14 -8.97 26.88
C ALA A 240 2.23 -10.48 26.61
N SER A 241 2.03 -10.93 25.35
CA SER A 241 2.17 -12.34 24.97
C SER A 241 2.50 -12.47 23.49
N VAL A 242 3.71 -12.98 23.17
CA VAL A 242 4.16 -13.19 21.79
C VAL A 242 3.24 -14.15 21.00
N PRO A 243 2.82 -15.32 21.52
CA PRO A 243 1.94 -16.21 20.76
C PRO A 243 0.61 -15.57 20.40
N LEU A 244 0.05 -14.77 21.30
CA LEU A 244 -1.22 -14.08 21.07
C LEU A 244 -1.09 -12.93 20.10
N PHE A 245 0.04 -12.23 20.13
CA PHE A 245 0.34 -11.19 19.17
C PHE A 245 0.42 -11.78 17.75
N VAL A 246 1.17 -12.85 17.55
CA VAL A 246 1.27 -13.55 16.25
C VAL A 246 -0.09 -14.07 15.79
N LEU A 247 -0.88 -14.67 16.68
CA LEU A 247 -2.23 -15.13 16.35
C LEU A 247 -3.13 -13.98 15.92
N SER A 248 -3.09 -12.88 16.66
CA SER A 248 -3.88 -11.66 16.35
C SER A 248 -3.47 -11.06 15.01
N SER A 249 -2.17 -10.96 14.73
CA SER A 249 -1.63 -10.48 13.45
C SER A 249 -2.13 -11.31 12.27
N ILE A 250 -2.13 -12.65 12.39
CA ILE A 250 -2.63 -13.56 11.35
C ILE A 250 -4.13 -13.35 11.13
N VAL A 251 -4.93 -13.29 12.20
CA VAL A 251 -6.39 -13.08 12.10
C VAL A 251 -6.71 -11.72 11.47
N ILE A 252 -6.02 -10.67 11.88
CA ILE A 252 -6.18 -9.31 11.33
C ILE A 252 -5.82 -9.31 9.84
N SER A 253 -4.68 -9.87 9.47
CA SER A 253 -4.24 -9.96 8.07
C SER A 253 -5.26 -10.71 7.21
N PHE A 254 -5.75 -11.87 7.66
CA PHE A 254 -6.75 -12.65 6.94
C PHE A 254 -8.08 -11.90 6.82
N THR A 255 -8.51 -11.21 7.86
CA THR A 255 -9.74 -10.41 7.85
C THR A 255 -9.66 -9.30 6.82
N PHE A 256 -8.58 -8.51 6.81
CA PHE A 256 -8.40 -7.43 5.85
C PHE A 256 -8.24 -7.94 4.42
N MET A 257 -7.48 -9.01 4.22
CA MET A 257 -7.32 -9.65 2.91
C MET A 257 -8.67 -10.13 2.36
N THR A 258 -9.50 -10.78 3.20
CA THR A 258 -10.83 -11.27 2.79
C THR A 258 -11.78 -10.12 2.52
N PHE A 259 -11.74 -9.06 3.32
CA PHE A 259 -12.55 -7.87 3.15
C PHE A 259 -12.24 -7.16 1.81
N ILE A 260 -10.96 -6.99 1.49
CA ILE A 260 -10.52 -6.42 0.22
C ILE A 260 -10.87 -7.34 -0.95
N LEU A 261 -10.67 -8.66 -0.79
CA LEU A 261 -11.08 -9.66 -1.79
C LEU A 261 -12.58 -9.57 -2.10
N MET A 262 -13.42 -9.43 -1.07
CA MET A 262 -14.86 -9.21 -1.23
C MET A 262 -15.15 -7.97 -2.07
N LEU A 263 -14.57 -6.82 -1.73
CA LEU A 263 -14.78 -5.57 -2.47
C LEU A 263 -14.37 -5.70 -3.94
N VAL A 264 -13.22 -6.32 -4.20
CA VAL A 264 -12.71 -6.52 -5.57
C VAL A 264 -13.56 -7.55 -6.34
N THR A 265 -14.07 -8.59 -5.68
CA THR A 265 -14.91 -9.60 -6.33
C THR A 265 -16.28 -9.04 -6.68
N VAL A 266 -16.88 -8.22 -5.78
CA VAL A 266 -18.21 -7.64 -5.99
C VAL A 266 -18.16 -6.49 -7.00
N PHE A 267 -17.23 -5.55 -6.85
CA PHE A 267 -17.20 -4.29 -7.59
C PHE A 267 -16.07 -4.20 -8.63
N GLY A 268 -15.24 -5.23 -8.77
CA GLY A 268 -14.15 -5.23 -9.74
C GLY A 268 -13.13 -4.10 -9.49
N LEU A 269 -12.87 -3.29 -10.53
CA LEU A 269 -11.93 -2.16 -10.44
C LEU A 269 -12.40 -1.08 -9.46
N VAL A 270 -13.71 -0.81 -9.42
CA VAL A 270 -14.31 0.13 -8.46
C VAL A 270 -14.11 -0.36 -7.01
N GLY A 271 -14.11 -1.68 -6.80
CA GLY A 271 -13.83 -2.28 -5.48
C GLY A 271 -12.43 -1.95 -4.94
N LYS A 272 -11.43 -1.83 -5.81
CA LYS A 272 -10.09 -1.38 -5.41
C LYS A 272 -10.10 0.08 -4.94
N PHE A 273 -10.82 0.93 -5.65
CA PHE A 273 -11.00 2.33 -5.24
C PHE A 273 -11.75 2.44 -3.92
N LEU A 274 -12.82 1.65 -3.76
CA LEU A 274 -13.58 1.60 -2.50
C LEU A 274 -12.70 1.13 -1.33
N ALA A 275 -11.80 0.17 -1.53
CA ALA A 275 -10.88 -0.28 -0.49
C ALA A 275 -9.98 0.87 0.00
N VAL A 276 -9.47 1.70 -0.91
CA VAL A 276 -8.67 2.89 -0.53
C VAL A 276 -9.53 3.94 0.17
N THR A 277 -10.73 4.21 -0.33
CA THR A 277 -11.65 5.18 0.30
C THR A 277 -12.04 4.73 1.72
N LEU A 278 -12.32 3.44 1.88
CA LEU A 278 -12.62 2.87 3.20
C LEU A 278 -11.41 2.92 4.13
N LEU A 279 -10.18 2.77 3.62
CA LEU A 279 -8.98 2.97 4.42
C LEU A 279 -8.96 4.37 5.04
N VAL A 280 -9.16 5.41 4.24
CA VAL A 280 -9.17 6.80 4.74
C VAL A 280 -10.26 7.00 5.80
N LEU A 281 -11.45 6.45 5.55
CA LEU A 281 -12.55 6.51 6.51
C LEU A 281 -12.20 5.76 7.80
N GLN A 282 -11.59 4.59 7.72
CA GLN A 282 -11.18 3.79 8.87
C GLN A 282 -10.09 4.51 9.70
N LEU A 283 -9.12 5.14 9.03
CA LEU A 283 -8.09 5.93 9.73
C LEU A 283 -8.69 7.08 10.53
N ALA A 284 -9.66 7.78 9.93
CA ALA A 284 -10.33 8.91 10.60
C ALA A 284 -11.23 8.48 11.76
N THR A 285 -11.76 7.26 11.74
CA THR A 285 -12.79 6.81 12.70
C THR A 285 -12.29 5.80 13.73
N SER A 286 -11.10 5.20 13.54
CA SER A 286 -10.59 4.12 14.40
C SER A 286 -10.14 4.57 15.79
N GLY A 287 -9.95 5.86 16.03
CA GLY A 287 -9.48 6.38 17.32
C GLY A 287 -8.00 6.11 17.60
N GLY A 288 -7.20 5.78 16.56
CA GLY A 288 -5.79 5.40 16.75
C GLY A 288 -4.83 6.57 17.00
N THR A 289 -5.15 7.76 16.49
CA THR A 289 -4.35 8.96 16.68
C THR A 289 -4.91 9.91 17.73
N PHE A 290 -6.24 9.91 17.89
CA PHE A 290 -6.95 10.70 18.88
C PHE A 290 -7.96 9.82 19.62
N PRO A 291 -8.23 10.09 20.91
CA PRO A 291 -9.28 9.39 21.66
C PRO A 291 -10.61 9.42 20.91
N GLY A 292 -11.26 8.26 20.79
CA GLY A 292 -12.52 8.12 20.04
C GLY A 292 -13.67 9.00 20.57
N GLU A 293 -13.57 9.42 21.83
CA GLU A 293 -14.50 10.32 22.51
C GLU A 293 -14.50 11.75 21.94
N LEU A 294 -13.40 12.15 21.30
CA LEU A 294 -13.26 13.47 20.65
C LEU A 294 -13.83 13.48 19.22
N ASN A 295 -14.18 12.32 18.67
CA ASN A 295 -14.80 12.23 17.36
C ASN A 295 -16.25 12.68 17.39
N ILE A 296 -16.73 13.29 16.29
CA ILE A 296 -18.15 13.59 16.09
C ILE A 296 -18.95 12.29 16.24
N ALA A 297 -20.07 12.33 16.96
CA ALA A 297 -20.86 11.15 17.32
C ALA A 297 -21.21 10.23 16.11
N VAL A 298 -21.39 10.80 14.93
CA VAL A 298 -21.65 10.06 13.68
C VAL A 298 -20.43 9.26 13.25
N LEU A 299 -19.23 9.87 13.25
CA LEU A 299 -17.99 9.21 12.89
C LEU A 299 -17.63 8.09 13.87
N SER A 300 -17.82 8.33 15.15
CA SER A 300 -17.59 7.32 16.20
C SER A 300 -18.49 6.10 16.01
N LYS A 301 -19.77 6.29 15.67
CA LYS A 301 -20.69 5.17 15.36
C LYS A 301 -20.26 4.41 14.10
N ILE A 302 -19.88 5.12 13.03
CA ILE A 302 -19.40 4.47 11.80
C ILE A 302 -18.13 3.65 12.10
N GLY A 303 -17.20 4.20 12.87
CA GLY A 303 -15.94 3.54 13.25
C GLY A 303 -16.17 2.20 13.95
N GLN A 304 -17.21 2.08 14.77
CA GLN A 304 -17.55 0.83 15.46
C GLN A 304 -17.95 -0.31 14.51
N PHE A 305 -18.42 0.02 13.30
CA PHE A 305 -18.76 -0.97 12.27
C PHE A 305 -17.63 -1.25 11.28
N LEU A 306 -16.43 -0.76 11.51
CA LEU A 306 -15.30 -0.94 10.60
C LEU A 306 -14.26 -1.89 11.20
N PRO A 307 -13.72 -2.83 10.41
CA PRO A 307 -12.84 -3.87 10.94
C PRO A 307 -11.54 -3.32 11.55
N MET A 308 -11.07 -2.16 11.11
CA MET A 308 -9.84 -1.56 11.63
C MET A 308 -9.96 -1.12 13.10
N SER A 309 -11.14 -0.69 13.54
CA SER A 309 -11.35 -0.32 14.96
C SER A 309 -11.19 -1.53 15.88
N HIS A 310 -11.61 -2.70 15.42
CA HIS A 310 -11.47 -3.95 16.18
C HIS A 310 -10.04 -4.50 16.11
N SER A 311 -9.36 -4.38 14.96
CA SER A 311 -7.94 -4.76 14.86
C SER A 311 -7.06 -3.88 15.74
N LEU A 312 -7.33 -2.57 15.77
CA LEU A 312 -6.61 -1.62 16.62
C LEU A 312 -6.76 -1.96 18.11
N ARG A 313 -8.00 -2.16 18.57
CA ARG A 313 -8.27 -2.53 19.98
C ARG A 313 -7.65 -3.87 20.33
N GLY A 314 -7.78 -4.89 19.47
CA GLY A 314 -7.15 -6.19 19.70
C GLY A 314 -5.62 -6.10 19.80
N LEU A 315 -4.98 -5.25 18.99
CA LEU A 315 -3.54 -5.01 19.10
C LEU A 315 -3.18 -4.19 20.36
N GLN A 316 -4.02 -3.24 20.79
CA GLN A 316 -3.84 -2.54 22.04
C GLN A 316 -3.91 -3.48 23.24
N ASP A 317 -4.89 -4.40 23.22
CA ASP A 317 -5.07 -5.38 24.28
C ASP A 317 -3.84 -6.31 24.40
N VAL A 318 -3.30 -6.79 23.29
CA VAL A 318 -2.16 -7.72 23.31
C VAL A 318 -0.80 -7.06 23.51
N ILE A 319 -0.68 -5.76 23.18
CA ILE A 319 0.58 -5.01 23.35
C ILE A 319 0.66 -4.39 24.73
N SER A 320 -0.41 -3.70 25.19
CA SER A 320 -0.32 -2.80 26.34
C SER A 320 -1.18 -3.20 27.53
N LEU A 321 -2.37 -3.73 27.30
CA LEU A 321 -3.35 -3.98 28.37
C LEU A 321 -3.24 -5.37 28.97
N GLY A 322 -2.87 -6.40 28.18
CA GLY A 322 -2.87 -7.79 28.62
C GLY A 322 -4.25 -8.33 28.98
N ASP A 323 -5.33 -7.64 28.56
CA ASP A 323 -6.71 -8.04 28.85
C ASP A 323 -7.19 -9.11 27.88
N TRP A 324 -7.16 -10.32 28.38
CA TRP A 324 -7.54 -11.52 27.65
C TRP A 324 -9.00 -11.55 27.22
N SER A 325 -9.88 -11.06 28.05
CA SER A 325 -11.32 -11.04 27.78
C SER A 325 -11.66 -10.10 26.63
N GLN A 326 -11.10 -8.90 26.65
CA GLN A 326 -11.25 -7.91 25.60
C GLN A 326 -10.68 -8.41 24.28
N LEU A 327 -9.46 -8.96 24.29
CA LEU A 327 -8.81 -9.50 23.09
C LEU A 327 -9.67 -10.60 22.43
N GLN A 328 -10.21 -11.53 23.20
CA GLN A 328 -11.07 -12.60 22.65
C GLN A 328 -12.30 -12.01 21.94
N MET A 329 -12.93 -10.98 22.51
CA MET A 329 -14.07 -10.31 21.90
C MET A 329 -13.69 -9.66 20.56
N GLN A 330 -12.54 -8.96 20.49
CA GLN A 330 -12.10 -8.32 19.25
C GLN A 330 -11.77 -9.38 18.16
N ILE A 331 -11.10 -10.47 18.53
CA ILE A 331 -10.81 -11.59 17.62
C ILE A 331 -12.10 -12.21 17.09
N LEU A 332 -13.09 -12.44 17.95
CA LEU A 332 -14.36 -13.02 17.54
C LEU A 332 -15.10 -12.11 16.53
N ILE A 333 -15.10 -10.80 16.77
CA ILE A 333 -15.69 -9.85 15.84
C ILE A 333 -14.96 -9.87 14.50
N LEU A 334 -13.62 -9.90 14.49
CA LEU A 334 -12.82 -9.99 13.28
C LEU A 334 -13.09 -11.29 12.51
N LEU A 335 -13.25 -12.41 13.19
CA LEU A 335 -13.66 -13.67 12.58
C LEU A 335 -15.07 -13.59 11.98
N CYS A 336 -16.01 -12.89 12.60
CA CYS A 336 -17.32 -12.61 12.00
C CYS A 336 -17.19 -11.82 10.70
N TYR A 337 -16.34 -10.77 10.66
CA TYR A 337 -16.06 -10.04 9.41
C TYR A 337 -15.48 -10.95 8.33
N LEU A 338 -14.54 -11.80 8.69
CA LEU A 338 -13.91 -12.76 7.79
C LEU A 338 -14.96 -13.72 7.18
N VAL A 339 -15.84 -14.29 7.99
CA VAL A 339 -16.88 -15.21 7.53
C VAL A 339 -17.91 -14.49 6.66
N VAL A 340 -18.39 -13.31 7.06
CA VAL A 340 -19.37 -12.54 6.29
C VAL A 340 -18.78 -12.08 4.96
N ALA A 341 -17.59 -11.48 4.97
CA ALA A 341 -16.94 -11.02 3.76
C ALA A 341 -16.58 -12.19 2.82
N GLY A 342 -16.10 -13.29 3.37
CA GLY A 342 -15.82 -14.52 2.62
C GLY A 342 -17.09 -15.12 2.01
N GLY A 343 -18.18 -15.16 2.74
CA GLY A 343 -19.49 -15.61 2.27
C GLY A 343 -20.04 -14.76 1.12
N ILE A 344 -19.99 -13.43 1.24
CA ILE A 344 -20.39 -12.51 0.16
C ILE A 344 -19.53 -12.72 -1.09
N ALA A 345 -18.21 -12.80 -0.92
CA ALA A 345 -17.29 -13.02 -2.05
C ALA A 345 -17.52 -14.37 -2.73
N TRP A 346 -17.81 -15.43 -1.96
CA TRP A 346 -18.12 -16.76 -2.48
C TRP A 346 -19.44 -16.75 -3.30
N VAL A 347 -20.52 -16.20 -2.74
CA VAL A 347 -21.82 -16.09 -3.41
C VAL A 347 -21.69 -15.30 -4.71
N THR A 348 -21.01 -14.14 -4.67
CA THR A 348 -20.79 -13.31 -5.87
C THR A 348 -19.98 -14.05 -6.93
N SER A 349 -18.93 -14.76 -6.54
CA SER A 349 -18.12 -15.57 -7.47
C SER A 349 -18.92 -16.71 -8.10
N HIS A 350 -19.86 -17.30 -7.36
CA HIS A 350 -20.73 -18.36 -7.86
C HIS A 350 -21.77 -17.83 -8.86
N ILE A 351 -22.41 -16.69 -8.58
CA ILE A 351 -23.39 -16.05 -9.46
C ILE A 351 -22.72 -15.63 -10.78
N GLN A 352 -21.58 -14.96 -10.71
CA GLN A 352 -20.82 -14.51 -11.89
C GLN A 352 -20.40 -15.67 -12.80
N HIS A 353 -20.14 -16.85 -12.23
CA HIS A 353 -19.81 -18.03 -13.01
C HIS A 353 -21.02 -18.59 -13.76
N ARG A 354 -22.24 -18.56 -13.18
CA ARG A 354 -23.47 -19.02 -13.83
C ARG A 354 -23.84 -18.13 -15.02
N GLU A 355 -23.70 -16.81 -14.90
CA GLU A 355 -23.97 -15.85 -15.99
C GLU A 355 -23.03 -16.08 -17.18
N THR A 356 -21.74 -16.29 -16.95
CA THR A 356 -20.74 -16.53 -18.00
C THR A 356 -21.01 -17.83 -18.77
N ASN A 357 -21.51 -18.88 -18.10
CA ASN A 357 -21.88 -20.14 -18.78
C ASN A 357 -23.17 -20.01 -19.57
N ALA A 358 -24.13 -19.18 -19.15
CA ALA A 358 -25.36 -18.93 -19.89
C ALA A 358 -25.11 -18.14 -21.18
N GLU A 359 -24.19 -17.14 -21.16
CA GLU A 359 -23.80 -16.38 -22.36
C GLU A 359 -23.02 -17.22 -23.40
N GLN A 360 -22.37 -18.32 -23.01
CA GLN A 360 -21.62 -19.20 -23.91
C GLN A 360 -22.51 -20.26 -24.58
N VAL A 361 -23.74 -20.48 -24.10
CA VAL A 361 -24.70 -21.45 -24.60
C VAL A 361 -25.80 -20.80 -25.49
N SER A 362 -25.92 -19.47 -25.42
CA SER A 362 -26.79 -18.67 -26.31
C SER A 362 -26.02 -18.21 -27.55
#